data_55dae8aad5bd348772b5b3ccba19b23d
#
_entry.id   55dae8aad5bd348772b5b3ccba19b23d
#
_cell.length_a   1.000
_cell.length_b   1.000
_cell.length_c   1.000
_cell.angle_alpha   90.00
_cell.angle_beta   90.00
_cell.angle_gamma   90.00
#
_symmetry.space_group_name_H-M   'P 1'
#
loop_
_entity.id
_entity.type
_entity.pdbx_description
1 polymer ?
#
loop_
_entity_poly.entity_id
_entity_poly.type
_entity_poly.pdbx_seq_one_letter_code
_entity_poly.pdbx_strand_id
1 'polypeptide(L)'
;MKQAVIVSTARTGLAKSYRGAFNETHGATMAGHAIQHAVERSKVDPAIIEDAFIGCGYPEGWTGSNIARQSVLRAGLPVTTAAVTINRFCSSGLQAVAMAAHAISVEGASAAIAGGVESISQMPPSRPPAAREKWLDEHKPEVYLSMIETSDIVAKRYNISRDAQDELSLVSQQRTAAAQAAGKLDDEIVPITVTQAFKDRETGEVTRKEVTFSMDDCNRPNTTLEGLAKLEPVRGEGNFTTAGNASQLSDGAAALVLMDADLAEKQGLEPLG
;
A
#
# COMPACT_ATOMS: atom_id res chain seq x y z
N MET A 1 30.77 -7.14 4.79
CA MET A 1 29.48 -6.43 4.62
C MET A 1 28.46 -7.37 5.20
N LYS A 2 27.62 -6.90 6.09
CA LYS A 2 26.55 -7.71 6.68
C LYS A 2 25.51 -8.08 5.60
N GLN A 3 24.82 -9.18 5.75
CA GLN A 3 23.71 -9.56 4.89
C GLN A 3 22.40 -9.27 5.62
N ALA A 4 21.49 -8.55 4.96
CA ALA A 4 20.15 -8.31 5.50
C ALA A 4 19.21 -9.42 5.03
N VAL A 5 18.38 -9.92 5.95
CA VAL A 5 17.37 -10.94 5.68
C VAL A 5 16.02 -10.51 6.23
N ILE A 6 14.93 -10.93 5.60
CA ILE A 6 13.56 -10.73 6.07
C ILE A 6 13.20 -11.89 6.99
N VAL A 7 12.78 -11.60 8.21
CA VAL A 7 12.43 -12.62 9.21
C VAL A 7 10.94 -12.67 9.54
N SER A 8 10.16 -11.65 9.17
CA SER A 8 8.71 -11.69 9.31
C SER A 8 8.02 -10.68 8.39
N THR A 9 6.74 -10.94 8.14
CA THR A 9 5.83 -10.06 7.42
C THR A 9 4.46 -10.03 8.08
N ALA A 10 3.75 -8.92 7.95
CA ALA A 10 2.34 -8.79 8.28
C ALA A 10 1.72 -7.65 7.49
N ARG A 11 0.43 -7.76 7.15
CA ARG A 11 -0.32 -6.68 6.51
C ARG A 11 -1.78 -6.67 6.93
N THR A 12 -2.44 -5.58 6.72
CA THR A 12 -3.91 -5.53 6.73
C THR A 12 -4.46 -6.13 5.43
N GLY A 13 -5.75 -6.45 5.39
CA GLY A 13 -6.43 -6.56 4.10
C GLY A 13 -6.40 -5.21 3.36
N LEU A 14 -6.58 -5.25 2.04
CA LEU A 14 -6.73 -4.06 1.20
C LEU A 14 -8.21 -3.72 1.05
N ALA A 15 -8.63 -2.60 1.64
CA ALA A 15 -10.00 -2.12 1.59
C ALA A 15 -10.21 -1.14 0.43
N LYS A 16 -11.38 -1.18 -0.21
CA LYS A 16 -11.78 -0.17 -1.20
C LYS A 16 -11.78 1.21 -0.60
N SER A 17 -11.11 2.15 -1.23
CA SER A 17 -11.15 3.54 -0.79
C SER A 17 -12.57 4.11 -0.79
N TYR A 18 -12.84 4.99 0.16
CA TYR A 18 -14.08 5.71 0.44
C TYR A 18 -15.27 4.87 0.93
N ARG A 19 -15.30 3.55 0.65
CA ARG A 19 -16.45 2.67 0.94
C ARG A 19 -16.09 1.42 1.72
N GLY A 20 -14.79 1.08 1.79
CA GLY A 20 -14.28 -0.08 2.51
C GLY A 20 -14.11 0.19 4.00
N ALA A 21 -13.66 -0.85 4.70
CA ALA A 21 -13.55 -0.87 6.16
C ALA A 21 -12.68 0.27 6.73
N PHE A 22 -11.70 0.75 5.96
CA PHE A 22 -10.74 1.77 6.43
C PHE A 22 -11.12 3.20 6.09
N ASN A 23 -12.35 3.46 5.65
CA ASN A 23 -12.75 4.78 5.18
C ASN A 23 -12.78 5.89 6.26
N GLU A 24 -12.71 5.53 7.54
CA GLU A 24 -12.49 6.45 8.68
C GLU A 24 -11.30 5.98 9.56
N THR A 25 -10.36 5.20 9.01
CA THR A 25 -9.22 4.67 9.78
C THR A 25 -7.95 5.49 9.49
N HIS A 26 -7.33 5.99 10.56
CA HIS A 26 -6.08 6.75 10.46
C HIS A 26 -4.92 5.87 9.97
N GLY A 27 -4.05 6.41 9.10
CA GLY A 27 -2.89 5.68 8.56
C GLY A 27 -2.01 5.06 9.64
N ALA A 28 -1.75 5.78 10.76
CA ALA A 28 -0.97 5.26 11.86
C ALA A 28 -1.63 4.05 12.56
N THR A 29 -2.96 3.94 12.53
CA THR A 29 -3.67 2.77 13.08
C THR A 29 -3.41 1.54 12.22
N MET A 30 -3.53 1.67 10.88
CA MET A 30 -3.27 0.56 9.94
C MET A 30 -1.80 0.14 9.97
N ALA A 31 -0.88 1.09 9.82
CA ALA A 31 0.55 0.78 9.81
C ALA A 31 1.05 0.32 11.18
N GLY A 32 0.59 0.92 12.27
CA GLY A 32 0.94 0.47 13.63
C GLY A 32 0.49 -0.96 13.89
N HIS A 33 -0.70 -1.35 13.42
CA HIS A 33 -1.18 -2.72 13.50
C HIS A 33 -0.29 -3.70 12.71
N ALA A 34 0.04 -3.37 11.46
CA ALA A 34 0.92 -4.20 10.65
C ALA A 34 2.32 -4.33 11.26
N ILE A 35 2.91 -3.23 11.76
CA ILE A 35 4.22 -3.22 12.43
C ILE A 35 4.18 -4.09 13.70
N GLN A 36 3.19 -3.87 14.56
CA GLN A 36 3.05 -4.65 15.80
C GLN A 36 3.07 -6.15 15.51
N HIS A 37 2.25 -6.62 14.60
CA HIS A 37 2.17 -8.04 14.26
C HIS A 37 3.40 -8.57 13.51
N ALA A 38 4.06 -7.77 12.67
CA ALA A 38 5.33 -8.17 12.07
C ALA A 38 6.40 -8.36 13.15
N VAL A 39 6.48 -7.46 14.14
CA VAL A 39 7.42 -7.59 15.27
C VAL A 39 7.08 -8.79 16.17
N GLU A 40 5.82 -8.98 16.52
CA GLU A 40 5.37 -10.15 17.30
C GLU A 40 5.72 -11.47 16.59
N ARG A 41 5.47 -11.58 15.31
CA ARG A 41 5.77 -12.75 14.48
C ARG A 41 7.27 -13.02 14.37
N SER A 42 8.09 -11.97 14.29
CA SER A 42 9.54 -12.08 14.16
C SER A 42 10.20 -12.64 15.45
N LYS A 43 9.57 -12.49 16.60
CA LYS A 43 10.14 -12.78 17.93
C LYS A 43 11.42 -11.99 18.24
N VAL A 44 11.71 -10.96 17.46
CA VAL A 44 12.85 -10.06 17.67
C VAL A 44 12.54 -9.13 18.84
N ASP A 45 13.51 -8.91 19.71
CA ASP A 45 13.38 -7.91 20.79
C ASP A 45 13.18 -6.52 20.18
N PRO A 46 12.06 -5.83 20.45
CA PRO A 46 11.85 -4.49 19.95
C PRO A 46 12.96 -3.48 20.26
N ALA A 47 13.73 -3.72 21.32
CA ALA A 47 14.82 -2.85 21.74
C ALA A 47 15.99 -2.80 20.74
N ILE A 48 16.16 -3.83 19.90
CA ILE A 48 17.23 -3.87 18.89
C ILE A 48 16.77 -3.33 17.53
N ILE A 49 15.50 -2.93 17.38
CA ILE A 49 14.99 -2.31 16.16
C ILE A 49 15.35 -0.82 16.19
N GLU A 50 16.34 -0.45 15.39
CA GLU A 50 16.95 0.88 15.45
C GLU A 50 16.17 1.90 14.63
N ASP A 51 15.61 1.50 13.47
CA ASP A 51 14.93 2.40 12.55
C ASP A 51 13.74 1.73 11.84
N ALA A 52 12.83 2.57 11.33
CA ALA A 52 11.67 2.15 10.55
C ALA A 52 11.54 3.01 9.28
N PHE A 53 11.55 2.36 8.14
CA PHE A 53 11.40 2.95 6.81
C PHE A 53 9.99 2.66 6.30
N ILE A 54 9.12 3.67 6.23
CA ILE A 54 7.73 3.49 5.84
C ILE A 54 7.41 4.31 4.60
N GLY A 55 7.06 3.61 3.53
CA GLY A 55 6.61 4.22 2.28
C GLY A 55 5.19 4.78 2.42
N CYS A 56 4.98 5.98 1.87
CA CYS A 56 3.66 6.58 1.71
C CYS A 56 3.66 7.42 0.43
N GLY A 57 2.79 7.09 -0.53
CA GLY A 57 2.72 7.80 -1.81
C GLY A 57 2.06 9.17 -1.69
N TYR A 58 1.13 9.31 -0.75
CA TYR A 58 0.43 10.55 -0.44
C TYR A 58 0.52 10.85 1.06
N PRO A 59 1.68 11.38 1.53
CA PRO A 59 1.88 11.71 2.95
C PRO A 59 1.17 13.02 3.31
N GLU A 60 -0.15 13.01 3.20
CA GLU A 60 -1.05 14.15 3.41
C GLU A 60 -2.27 13.74 4.25
N GLY A 61 -2.98 14.68 4.85
CA GLY A 61 -4.15 14.38 5.67
C GLY A 61 -3.83 13.41 6.81
N TRP A 62 -4.54 12.30 6.88
CA TRP A 62 -4.37 11.28 7.94
C TRP A 62 -3.17 10.35 7.74
N THR A 63 -2.41 10.54 6.68
CA THR A 63 -1.07 9.96 6.45
C THR A 63 0.02 11.02 6.43
N GLY A 64 -0.32 12.25 6.82
CA GLY A 64 0.58 13.41 6.82
C GLY A 64 1.63 13.41 7.93
N SER A 65 2.43 14.45 7.92
CA SER A 65 3.60 14.59 8.79
C SER A 65 4.58 13.42 8.61
N ASN A 66 5.26 12.99 9.66
CA ASN A 66 6.03 11.75 9.63
C ASN A 66 5.14 10.57 10.06
N ILE A 67 4.38 10.02 9.10
CA ILE A 67 3.50 8.89 9.36
C ILE A 67 4.27 7.65 9.85
N ALA A 68 5.51 7.46 9.42
CA ALA A 68 6.36 6.38 9.90
C ALA A 68 6.56 6.46 11.42
N ARG A 69 6.91 7.64 11.92
CA ARG A 69 7.11 7.84 13.37
C ARG A 69 5.83 7.63 14.16
N GLN A 70 4.71 8.13 13.67
CA GLN A 70 3.41 7.91 14.30
C GLN A 70 3.06 6.41 14.37
N SER A 71 3.36 5.67 13.31
CA SER A 71 3.09 4.22 13.22
C SER A 71 3.95 3.41 14.17
N VAL A 72 5.24 3.72 14.29
CA VAL A 72 6.16 3.09 15.25
C VAL A 72 5.67 3.26 16.69
N LEU A 73 5.30 4.49 17.05
CA LEU A 73 4.77 4.78 18.40
C LEU A 73 3.41 4.11 18.64
N ARG A 74 2.55 4.07 17.60
CA ARG A 74 1.24 3.41 17.66
C ARG A 74 1.37 1.88 17.79
N ALA A 75 2.44 1.31 17.23
CA ALA A 75 2.77 -0.11 17.37
C ALA A 75 3.32 -0.48 18.75
N GLY A 76 3.62 0.50 19.60
CA GLY A 76 4.17 0.27 20.93
C GLY A 76 5.68 0.03 20.95
N LEU A 77 6.41 0.36 19.89
CA LEU A 77 7.88 0.25 19.89
C LEU A 77 8.52 1.32 20.79
N PRO A 78 9.77 1.10 21.21
CA PRO A 78 10.52 2.07 22.03
C PRO A 78 10.62 3.45 21.37
N VAL A 79 10.64 4.49 22.17
CA VAL A 79 10.85 5.87 21.68
C VAL A 79 12.22 6.08 21.05
N THR A 80 13.16 5.17 21.28
CA THR A 80 14.50 5.15 20.70
C THR A 80 14.50 4.68 19.24
N THR A 81 13.49 3.93 18.78
CA THR A 81 13.37 3.50 17.38
C THR A 81 13.13 4.72 16.50
N ALA A 82 14.07 5.08 15.64
CA ALA A 82 13.90 6.16 14.68
C ALA A 82 12.86 5.79 13.60
N ALA A 83 12.41 6.77 12.80
CA ALA A 83 11.53 6.45 11.68
C ALA A 83 11.52 7.53 10.62
N VAL A 84 11.47 7.14 9.36
CA VAL A 84 11.41 8.02 8.19
C VAL A 84 10.28 7.65 7.24
N THR A 85 9.54 8.66 6.78
CA THR A 85 8.53 8.50 5.73
C THR A 85 9.17 8.73 4.37
N ILE A 86 8.98 7.78 3.45
CA ILE A 86 9.60 7.76 2.12
C ILE A 86 8.52 7.91 1.07
N ASN A 87 8.73 8.80 0.12
CA ASN A 87 7.85 8.94 -1.03
C ASN A 87 8.60 8.71 -2.35
N ARG A 88 8.26 7.63 -3.03
CA ARG A 88 8.57 7.31 -4.41
C ARG A 88 7.30 6.78 -5.08
N PHE A 89 6.16 7.39 -4.75
CA PHE A 89 4.82 6.96 -5.16
C PHE A 89 4.60 5.44 -4.99
N CYS A 90 4.14 4.74 -6.01
CA CYS A 90 3.82 3.31 -5.93
C CYS A 90 5.01 2.40 -5.58
N SER A 91 6.26 2.85 -5.74
CA SER A 91 7.46 2.10 -5.32
C SER A 91 7.99 2.47 -3.94
N SER A 92 7.25 3.27 -3.16
CA SER A 92 7.70 3.70 -1.82
C SER A 92 7.96 2.53 -0.88
N GLY A 93 7.10 1.50 -0.89
CA GLY A 93 7.27 0.31 -0.06
C GLY A 93 8.53 -0.49 -0.43
N LEU A 94 8.79 -0.71 -1.72
CA LEU A 94 10.00 -1.39 -2.17
C LEU A 94 11.27 -0.56 -1.83
N GLN A 95 11.19 0.77 -1.97
CA GLN A 95 12.28 1.66 -1.57
C GLN A 95 12.55 1.59 -0.06
N ALA A 96 11.51 1.47 0.75
CA ALA A 96 11.63 1.29 2.20
C ALA A 96 12.40 0.00 2.55
N VAL A 97 12.07 -1.12 1.89
CA VAL A 97 12.80 -2.39 2.04
C VAL A 97 14.27 -2.25 1.66
N ALA A 98 14.57 -1.61 0.54
CA ALA A 98 15.94 -1.39 0.10
C ALA A 98 16.73 -0.53 1.10
N MET A 99 16.12 0.52 1.67
CA MET A 99 16.78 1.38 2.67
C MET A 99 17.02 0.64 3.98
N ALA A 100 16.07 -0.15 4.47
CA ALA A 100 16.25 -0.98 5.65
C ALA A 100 17.37 -2.01 5.45
N ALA A 101 17.42 -2.66 4.29
CA ALA A 101 18.51 -3.57 3.95
C ALA A 101 19.88 -2.87 3.92
N HIS A 102 19.94 -1.63 3.41
CA HIS A 102 21.18 -0.83 3.43
C HIS A 102 21.58 -0.41 4.85
N ALA A 103 20.64 0.00 5.70
CA ALA A 103 20.92 0.31 7.09
C ALA A 103 21.56 -0.87 7.82
N ILE A 104 21.11 -2.09 7.56
CA ILE A 104 21.70 -3.31 8.13
C ILE A 104 23.06 -3.61 7.50
N SER A 105 23.14 -3.66 6.16
CA SER A 105 24.34 -4.16 5.46
C SER A 105 25.50 -3.18 5.42
N VAL A 106 25.23 -1.87 5.44
CA VAL A 106 26.23 -0.81 5.29
C VAL A 106 26.44 -0.03 6.57
N GLU A 107 25.38 0.37 7.25
CA GLU A 107 25.45 1.18 8.47
C GLU A 107 25.60 0.34 9.74
N GLY A 108 25.30 -0.96 9.64
CA GLY A 108 25.55 -1.92 10.72
C GLY A 108 24.39 -2.10 11.69
N ALA A 109 23.19 -1.58 11.38
CA ALA A 109 22.00 -1.79 12.21
C ALA A 109 21.75 -3.27 12.47
N SER A 110 21.25 -3.59 13.66
CA SER A 110 20.94 -4.95 14.07
C SER A 110 19.64 -5.46 13.45
N ALA A 111 18.61 -4.62 13.48
CA ALA A 111 17.32 -4.86 12.89
C ALA A 111 16.65 -3.54 12.49
N ALA A 112 15.79 -3.60 11.49
CA ALA A 112 15.01 -2.48 11.02
C ALA A 112 13.61 -2.94 10.55
N ILE A 113 12.65 -2.01 10.56
CA ILE A 113 11.34 -2.21 9.98
C ILE A 113 11.31 -1.57 8.60
N ALA A 114 10.71 -2.26 7.63
CA ALA A 114 10.31 -1.69 6.36
C ALA A 114 8.82 -1.92 6.14
N GLY A 115 8.18 -1.03 5.37
CA GLY A 115 6.77 -1.21 5.07
C GLY A 115 6.18 -0.06 4.27
N GLY A 116 4.87 0.01 4.28
CA GLY A 116 4.14 1.08 3.65
C GLY A 116 2.71 1.20 4.16
N VAL A 117 2.15 2.38 4.00
CA VAL A 117 0.76 2.68 4.34
C VAL A 117 0.19 3.68 3.34
N GLU A 118 -1.08 3.45 2.98
CA GLU A 118 -1.83 4.42 2.20
C GLU A 118 -3.27 4.52 2.71
N SER A 119 -3.80 5.73 2.78
CA SER A 119 -5.20 5.99 3.05
C SER A 119 -5.74 7.01 2.06
N ILE A 120 -6.18 6.53 0.92
CA ILE A 120 -6.81 7.34 -0.12
C ILE A 120 -8.14 7.91 0.39
N SER A 121 -8.86 7.14 1.21
CA SER A 121 -10.13 7.56 1.82
C SER A 121 -10.01 8.83 2.64
N GLN A 122 -8.88 9.05 3.29
CA GLN A 122 -8.64 10.15 4.22
C GLN A 122 -7.74 11.26 3.65
N MET A 123 -7.56 11.24 2.34
CA MET A 123 -6.96 12.40 1.65
C MET A 123 -7.88 13.62 1.74
N PRO A 124 -7.32 14.82 1.85
CA PRO A 124 -8.12 16.05 1.89
C PRO A 124 -9.08 16.11 0.68
N PRO A 125 -10.40 16.38 0.90
CA PRO A 125 -11.39 16.41 -0.17
C PRO A 125 -11.12 17.48 -1.24
N SER A 126 -10.48 18.58 -0.85
CA SER A 126 -10.02 19.64 -1.74
C SER A 126 -8.50 19.67 -1.72
N ARG A 127 -7.91 18.75 -2.47
CA ARG A 127 -6.50 18.90 -2.78
C ARG A 127 -6.35 20.14 -3.64
N PRO A 128 -5.66 21.21 -3.19
CA PRO A 128 -5.34 22.29 -4.09
C PRO A 128 -4.59 21.66 -5.28
N PRO A 129 -4.82 22.14 -6.52
CA PRO A 129 -3.97 21.73 -7.63
C PRO A 129 -2.54 21.79 -7.12
N ALA A 130 -1.80 20.70 -7.23
CA ALA A 130 -0.39 20.71 -6.82
C ALA A 130 0.23 21.97 -7.39
N ALA A 131 0.87 22.77 -6.53
CA ALA A 131 1.52 23.97 -6.99
C ALA A 131 2.53 23.57 -8.07
N ARG A 132 2.20 23.84 -9.33
CA ARG A 132 3.05 23.46 -10.45
C ARG A 132 4.20 24.44 -10.52
N GLU A 133 5.40 23.90 -10.58
CA GLU A 133 6.59 24.72 -10.72
C GLU A 133 6.67 25.25 -12.17
N LYS A 134 6.83 26.56 -12.33
CA LYS A 134 6.72 27.23 -13.62
C LYS A 134 7.71 26.72 -14.67
N TRP A 135 8.97 26.50 -14.29
CA TRP A 135 9.98 25.99 -15.21
C TRP A 135 9.68 24.57 -15.67
N LEU A 136 9.20 23.70 -14.73
CA LEU A 136 8.77 22.35 -15.09
C LEU A 136 7.57 22.36 -16.02
N ASP A 137 6.61 23.26 -15.80
CA ASP A 137 5.46 23.42 -16.69
C ASP A 137 5.88 23.80 -18.13
N GLU A 138 6.88 24.66 -18.24
CA GLU A 138 7.38 25.15 -19.53
C GLU A 138 8.29 24.15 -20.25
N HIS A 139 9.09 23.35 -19.50
CA HIS A 139 10.17 22.53 -20.07
C HIS A 139 10.00 21.02 -19.90
N LYS A 140 9.22 20.58 -18.92
CA LYS A 140 8.97 19.16 -18.59
C LYS A 140 7.52 18.91 -18.12
N PRO A 141 6.51 19.38 -18.88
CA PRO A 141 5.10 19.31 -18.46
C PRO A 141 4.63 17.87 -18.18
N GLU A 142 5.28 16.88 -18.79
CA GLU A 142 4.93 15.47 -18.65
C GLU A 142 5.07 14.96 -17.20
N VAL A 143 5.85 15.62 -16.34
CA VAL A 143 5.98 15.26 -14.93
C VAL A 143 4.64 15.39 -14.18
N TYR A 144 3.72 16.16 -14.72
CA TYR A 144 2.40 16.40 -14.12
C TYR A 144 1.27 15.57 -14.74
N LEU A 145 1.59 14.67 -15.68
CA LEU A 145 0.59 13.78 -16.28
C LEU A 145 0.04 12.82 -15.21
N SER A 146 -1.26 12.60 -15.25
CA SER A 146 -1.89 11.55 -14.44
C SER A 146 -1.46 10.17 -14.92
N MET A 147 -1.58 9.16 -14.06
CA MET A 147 -1.29 7.77 -14.44
C MET A 147 -2.20 7.25 -15.54
N ILE A 148 -3.45 7.71 -15.60
CA ILE A 148 -4.40 7.37 -16.68
C ILE A 148 -3.91 7.95 -18.00
N GLU A 149 -3.46 9.21 -18.03
CA GLU A 149 -2.87 9.82 -19.23
C GLU A 149 -1.60 9.10 -19.68
N THR A 150 -0.73 8.78 -18.73
CA THR A 150 0.50 8.03 -19.01
C THR A 150 0.18 6.65 -19.58
N SER A 151 -0.80 5.94 -19.03
CA SER A 151 -1.26 4.64 -19.53
C SER A 151 -1.75 4.72 -20.97
N ASP A 152 -2.59 5.70 -21.29
CA ASP A 152 -3.10 5.91 -22.67
C ASP A 152 -1.97 6.26 -23.63
N ILE A 153 -0.97 7.07 -23.22
CA ILE A 153 0.20 7.40 -24.04
C ILE A 153 1.04 6.14 -24.31
N VAL A 154 1.26 5.31 -23.29
CA VAL A 154 2.01 4.04 -23.43
C VAL A 154 1.26 3.09 -24.36
N ALA A 155 -0.05 2.94 -24.18
CA ALA A 155 -0.87 2.09 -25.04
C ALA A 155 -0.78 2.52 -26.52
N LYS A 156 -0.90 3.82 -26.81
CA LYS A 156 -0.74 4.37 -28.16
C LYS A 156 0.66 4.17 -28.72
N ARG A 157 1.70 4.45 -27.92
CA ARG A 157 3.11 4.35 -28.34
C ARG A 157 3.52 2.94 -28.73
N TYR A 158 3.03 1.94 -28.01
CA TYR A 158 3.39 0.54 -28.20
C TYR A 158 2.31 -0.29 -28.88
N ASN A 159 1.25 0.35 -29.40
CA ASN A 159 0.13 -0.30 -30.08
C ASN A 159 -0.53 -1.40 -29.24
N ILE A 160 -0.72 -1.14 -27.93
CA ILE A 160 -1.40 -2.07 -27.03
C ILE A 160 -2.91 -1.80 -27.15
N SER A 161 -3.63 -2.79 -27.66
CA SER A 161 -5.07 -2.66 -27.88
C SER A 161 -5.86 -2.61 -26.57
N ARG A 162 -7.09 -2.09 -26.63
CA ARG A 162 -8.05 -2.13 -25.52
C ARG A 162 -8.36 -3.58 -25.13
N ASP A 163 -8.53 -4.46 -26.11
CA ASP A 163 -8.86 -5.88 -25.87
C ASP A 163 -7.75 -6.58 -25.09
N ALA A 164 -6.48 -6.37 -25.44
CA ALA A 164 -5.35 -6.93 -24.70
C ALA A 164 -5.29 -6.44 -23.23
N GLN A 165 -5.65 -5.18 -22.98
CA GLN A 165 -5.72 -4.63 -21.63
C GLN A 165 -6.88 -5.25 -20.82
N ASP A 166 -8.04 -5.44 -21.45
CA ASP A 166 -9.21 -6.04 -20.82
C ASP A 166 -8.98 -7.55 -20.55
N GLU A 167 -8.34 -8.28 -21.47
CA GLU A 167 -7.94 -9.69 -21.28
C GLU A 167 -6.99 -9.84 -20.09
N LEU A 168 -5.96 -9.00 -19.98
CA LEU A 168 -5.04 -9.01 -18.83
C LEU A 168 -5.80 -8.73 -17.54
N SER A 169 -6.72 -7.78 -17.55
CA SER A 169 -7.53 -7.42 -16.39
C SER A 169 -8.42 -8.57 -15.94
N LEU A 170 -9.07 -9.27 -16.87
CA LEU A 170 -9.87 -10.46 -16.59
C LEU A 170 -9.01 -11.54 -15.91
N VAL A 171 -7.85 -11.86 -16.50
CA VAL A 171 -6.92 -12.87 -15.96
C VAL A 171 -6.44 -12.47 -14.56
N SER A 172 -6.15 -11.19 -14.33
CA SER A 172 -5.77 -10.68 -13.01
C SER A 172 -6.88 -10.88 -11.97
N GLN A 173 -8.13 -10.56 -12.29
CA GLN A 173 -9.27 -10.78 -11.41
C GLN A 173 -9.47 -12.25 -11.08
N GLN A 174 -9.39 -13.13 -12.09
CA GLN A 174 -9.55 -14.58 -11.93
C GLN A 174 -8.43 -15.20 -11.06
N ARG A 175 -7.17 -14.79 -11.29
CA ARG A 175 -6.03 -15.28 -10.50
C ARG A 175 -6.13 -14.85 -9.05
N THR A 176 -6.52 -13.60 -8.79
CA THR A 176 -6.73 -13.08 -7.43
C THR A 176 -7.86 -13.85 -6.73
N ALA A 177 -9.00 -14.05 -7.39
CA ALA A 177 -10.11 -14.81 -6.84
C ALA A 177 -9.71 -16.27 -6.50
N ALA A 178 -8.95 -16.91 -7.40
CA ALA A 178 -8.46 -18.27 -7.17
C ALA A 178 -7.45 -18.33 -6.00
N ALA A 179 -6.56 -17.33 -5.87
CA ALA A 179 -5.62 -17.25 -4.76
C ALA A 179 -6.33 -17.07 -3.42
N GLN A 180 -7.34 -16.20 -3.36
CA GLN A 180 -8.17 -16.00 -2.16
C GLN A 180 -8.96 -17.27 -1.80
N ALA A 181 -9.61 -17.90 -2.77
CA ALA A 181 -10.35 -19.14 -2.54
C ALA A 181 -9.46 -20.31 -2.06
N ALA A 182 -8.19 -20.29 -2.42
CA ALA A 182 -7.20 -21.27 -1.99
C ALA A 182 -6.48 -20.89 -0.66
N GLY A 183 -6.88 -19.80 0.01
CA GLY A 183 -6.27 -19.33 1.26
C GLY A 183 -4.82 -18.84 1.14
N LYS A 184 -4.33 -18.53 -0.06
CA LYS A 184 -2.91 -18.20 -0.28
C LYS A 184 -2.47 -16.87 0.33
N LEU A 185 -3.42 -16.03 0.75
CA LEU A 185 -3.16 -14.71 1.31
C LEU A 185 -3.43 -14.67 2.83
N ASP A 186 -3.97 -15.73 3.41
CA ASP A 186 -4.46 -15.76 4.79
C ASP A 186 -3.32 -15.59 5.81
N ASP A 187 -2.17 -16.21 5.55
CA ASP A 187 -1.02 -16.17 6.47
C ASP A 187 -0.40 -14.78 6.61
N GLU A 188 -0.51 -13.93 5.60
CA GLU A 188 0.08 -12.58 5.64
C GLU A 188 -0.89 -11.53 6.18
N ILE A 189 -2.22 -11.76 6.07
CA ILE A 189 -3.24 -10.81 6.51
C ILE A 189 -3.50 -10.97 8.01
N VAL A 190 -3.46 -9.84 8.73
CA VAL A 190 -3.84 -9.80 10.13
C VAL A 190 -5.19 -9.10 10.26
N PRO A 191 -6.23 -9.77 10.83
CA PRO A 191 -7.51 -9.14 11.05
C PRO A 191 -7.39 -7.91 11.95
N ILE A 192 -8.12 -6.84 11.59
CA ILE A 192 -8.18 -5.60 12.36
C ILE A 192 -9.62 -5.17 12.56
N THR A 193 -9.97 -4.77 13.79
CA THR A 193 -11.29 -4.21 14.10
C THR A 193 -11.22 -2.69 14.08
N VAL A 194 -12.09 -2.08 13.27
CA VAL A 194 -12.13 -0.64 13.03
C VAL A 194 -13.57 -0.13 12.95
N THR A 195 -13.75 1.18 13.06
CA THR A 195 -15.02 1.84 12.77
C THR A 195 -15.12 2.18 11.30
N GLN A 196 -16.15 1.66 10.62
CA GLN A 196 -16.47 1.97 9.23
C GLN A 196 -17.69 2.89 9.16
N ALA A 197 -17.63 3.92 8.34
CA ALA A 197 -18.77 4.78 8.02
C ALA A 197 -19.54 4.24 6.81
N PHE A 198 -20.86 4.21 6.94
CA PHE A 198 -21.80 3.83 5.89
C PHE A 198 -22.68 5.05 5.58
N LYS A 199 -22.56 5.56 4.36
CA LYS A 199 -23.39 6.67 3.89
C LYS A 199 -24.56 6.13 3.08
N ASP A 200 -25.76 6.41 3.55
CA ASP A 200 -26.97 6.17 2.77
C ASP A 200 -26.98 7.08 1.53
N ARG A 201 -27.32 6.51 0.37
CA ARG A 201 -27.23 7.24 -0.91
C ARG A 201 -28.42 8.16 -1.16
N GLU A 202 -29.57 7.86 -0.57
CA GLU A 202 -30.81 8.61 -0.76
C GLU A 202 -30.93 9.73 0.26
N THR A 203 -30.70 9.42 1.53
CA THR A 203 -30.84 10.37 2.63
C THR A 203 -29.57 11.16 2.92
N GLY A 204 -28.41 10.63 2.54
CA GLY A 204 -27.09 11.18 2.90
C GLY A 204 -26.68 10.92 4.35
N GLU A 205 -27.51 10.22 5.12
CA GLU A 205 -27.24 9.89 6.53
C GLU A 205 -26.01 9.00 6.65
N VAL A 206 -25.16 9.28 7.65
CA VAL A 206 -23.95 8.50 7.93
C VAL A 206 -24.11 7.73 9.23
N THR A 207 -24.11 6.42 9.12
CA THR A 207 -24.04 5.50 10.27
C THR A 207 -22.65 4.93 10.43
N ARG A 208 -22.23 4.63 11.67
CA ARG A 208 -20.91 4.07 11.98
C ARG A 208 -21.09 2.74 12.68
N LYS A 209 -20.31 1.75 12.24
CA LYS A 209 -20.33 0.40 12.83
C LYS A 209 -18.93 -0.10 13.01
N GLU A 210 -18.70 -0.84 14.08
CA GLU A 210 -17.48 -1.61 14.27
C GLU A 210 -17.51 -2.82 13.34
N VAL A 211 -16.41 -3.02 12.60
CA VAL A 211 -16.22 -4.13 11.66
C VAL A 211 -14.86 -4.76 11.85
N THR A 212 -14.77 -6.09 11.79
CA THR A 212 -13.49 -6.79 11.71
C THR A 212 -13.19 -7.10 10.26
N PHE A 213 -12.08 -6.58 9.77
CA PHE A 213 -11.66 -6.70 8.38
C PHE A 213 -10.43 -7.61 8.27
N SER A 214 -10.53 -8.68 7.45
CA SER A 214 -9.56 -9.76 7.39
C SER A 214 -9.25 -10.28 5.99
N MET A 215 -9.63 -9.53 4.94
CA MET A 215 -9.43 -9.96 3.56
C MET A 215 -9.25 -8.77 2.62
N ASP A 216 -8.72 -9.03 1.41
CA ASP A 216 -8.73 -8.03 0.35
C ASP A 216 -10.11 -7.99 -0.30
N ASP A 217 -10.72 -6.81 -0.39
CA ASP A 217 -12.06 -6.64 -0.94
C ASP A 217 -12.09 -5.91 -2.31
N CYS A 218 -10.91 -5.67 -2.88
CA CYS A 218 -10.80 -4.85 -4.09
C CYS A 218 -11.05 -5.63 -5.39
N ASN A 219 -10.81 -6.94 -5.42
CA ASN A 219 -11.04 -7.74 -6.62
C ASN A 219 -12.54 -7.94 -6.93
N ARG A 220 -12.84 -8.29 -8.18
CA ARG A 220 -14.19 -8.54 -8.69
C ARG A 220 -14.22 -9.90 -9.38
N PRO A 221 -14.48 -10.99 -8.64
CA PRO A 221 -14.41 -12.37 -9.16
C PRO A 221 -15.39 -12.64 -10.31
N ASN A 222 -16.49 -11.86 -10.40
CA ASN A 222 -17.51 -12.00 -11.46
C ASN A 222 -17.21 -11.12 -12.70
N THR A 223 -15.98 -10.64 -12.88
CA THR A 223 -15.58 -9.87 -14.07
C THR A 223 -15.67 -10.76 -15.31
N THR A 224 -16.19 -10.20 -16.41
CA THR A 224 -16.24 -10.85 -17.73
C THR A 224 -15.70 -9.91 -18.79
N LEU A 225 -15.20 -10.46 -19.92
CA LEU A 225 -14.75 -9.65 -21.07
C LEU A 225 -15.87 -8.75 -21.63
N GLU A 226 -17.08 -9.29 -21.72
CA GLU A 226 -18.24 -8.51 -22.16
C GLU A 226 -18.55 -7.33 -21.22
N GLY A 227 -18.38 -7.53 -19.91
CA GLY A 227 -18.55 -6.49 -18.91
C GLY A 227 -17.49 -5.40 -19.04
N LEU A 228 -16.23 -5.79 -19.27
CA LEU A 228 -15.11 -4.87 -19.47
C LEU A 228 -15.28 -4.07 -20.79
N ALA A 229 -15.64 -4.74 -21.89
CA ALA A 229 -15.80 -4.12 -23.19
C ALA A 229 -16.89 -3.02 -23.22
N LYS A 230 -17.90 -3.10 -22.35
CA LYS A 230 -18.98 -2.09 -22.22
C LYS A 230 -18.55 -0.83 -21.47
N LEU A 231 -17.38 -0.82 -20.82
CA LEU A 231 -16.92 0.33 -20.06
C LEU A 231 -16.32 1.39 -20.98
N GLU A 232 -16.79 2.61 -20.81
CA GLU A 232 -16.24 3.75 -21.52
C GLU A 232 -14.84 4.13 -20.98
N PRO A 233 -13.92 4.54 -21.85
CA PRO A 233 -12.63 5.07 -21.40
C PRO A 233 -12.80 6.29 -20.52
N VAL A 234 -12.05 6.35 -19.42
CA VAL A 234 -12.12 7.45 -18.44
C VAL A 234 -11.88 8.82 -19.07
N ARG A 235 -11.04 8.88 -20.11
CA ARG A 235 -10.70 10.11 -20.84
C ARG A 235 -11.45 10.27 -22.15
N GLY A 236 -12.52 9.50 -22.35
CA GLY A 236 -13.37 9.57 -23.54
C GLY A 236 -12.81 8.82 -24.76
N GLU A 237 -13.50 8.98 -25.87
CA GLU A 237 -13.23 8.26 -27.12
C GLU A 237 -11.76 8.38 -27.59
N GLY A 238 -11.24 7.31 -28.18
CA GLY A 238 -9.86 7.22 -28.65
C GLY A 238 -8.81 6.97 -27.55
N ASN A 239 -9.24 6.72 -26.32
CA ASN A 239 -8.40 6.27 -25.21
C ASN A 239 -8.72 4.82 -24.80
N PHE A 240 -7.95 4.24 -23.88
CA PHE A 240 -7.99 2.80 -23.60
C PHE A 240 -8.34 2.47 -22.15
N THR A 241 -7.90 3.34 -21.22
CA THR A 241 -8.01 3.08 -19.77
C THR A 241 -9.44 3.27 -19.30
N THR A 242 -10.01 2.25 -18.65
CA THR A 242 -11.36 2.24 -18.09
C THR A 242 -11.34 1.96 -16.60
N ALA A 243 -12.48 2.09 -15.94
CA ALA A 243 -12.64 1.67 -14.53
C ALA A 243 -12.47 0.14 -14.32
N GLY A 244 -12.51 -0.66 -15.39
CA GLY A 244 -12.37 -2.12 -15.33
C GLY A 244 -10.95 -2.61 -15.54
N ASN A 245 -10.12 -1.88 -16.29
CA ASN A 245 -8.73 -2.24 -16.58
C ASN A 245 -7.70 -1.35 -15.85
N ALA A 246 -8.15 -0.37 -15.07
CA ALA A 246 -7.31 0.40 -14.15
C ALA A 246 -7.18 -0.29 -12.79
N SER A 247 -6.10 0.05 -12.06
CA SER A 247 -5.93 -0.35 -10.67
C SER A 247 -7.00 0.26 -9.77
N GLN A 248 -7.37 -0.46 -8.72
CA GLN A 248 -8.23 0.05 -7.65
C GLN A 248 -7.48 1.10 -6.81
N LEU A 249 -8.23 2.06 -6.28
CA LEU A 249 -7.77 2.90 -5.16
C LEU A 249 -8.09 2.16 -3.87
N SER A 250 -7.09 1.94 -3.03
CA SER A 250 -7.20 1.11 -1.84
C SER A 250 -6.55 1.77 -0.62
N ASP A 251 -7.07 1.39 0.54
CA ASP A 251 -6.50 1.74 1.84
C ASP A 251 -5.91 0.48 2.47
N GLY A 252 -4.76 0.60 3.13
CA GLY A 252 -4.12 -0.53 3.79
C GLY A 252 -2.68 -0.26 4.21
N ALA A 253 -2.07 -1.22 4.89
CA ALA A 253 -0.69 -1.15 5.33
C ALA A 253 -0.04 -2.53 5.37
N ALA A 254 1.30 -2.55 5.17
CA ALA A 254 2.13 -3.72 5.31
C ALA A 254 3.43 -3.38 6.04
N ALA A 255 3.99 -4.35 6.76
CA ALA A 255 5.27 -4.22 7.43
C ALA A 255 6.09 -5.51 7.36
N LEU A 256 7.39 -5.36 7.36
CA LEU A 256 8.39 -6.42 7.39
C LEU A 256 9.42 -6.10 8.47
N VAL A 257 9.95 -7.13 9.12
CA VAL A 257 11.14 -7.00 9.96
C VAL A 257 12.33 -7.57 9.20
N LEU A 258 13.35 -6.75 9.04
CA LEU A 258 14.65 -7.13 8.48
C LEU A 258 15.68 -7.13 9.59
N MET A 259 16.65 -8.04 9.51
CA MET A 259 17.77 -8.06 10.47
C MET A 259 19.04 -8.61 9.82
N ASP A 260 20.13 -8.47 10.55
CA ASP A 260 21.42 -9.06 10.23
C ASP A 260 21.31 -10.59 10.18
N ALA A 261 21.77 -11.22 9.10
CA ALA A 261 21.67 -12.66 8.88
C ALA A 261 22.39 -13.48 9.98
N ASP A 262 23.58 -13.04 10.40
CA ASP A 262 24.33 -13.72 11.45
C ASP A 262 23.60 -13.64 12.81
N LEU A 263 22.89 -12.53 13.03
CA LEU A 263 22.08 -12.36 14.24
C LEU A 263 20.80 -13.20 14.16
N ALA A 264 20.16 -13.30 12.98
CA ALA A 264 19.01 -14.17 12.77
C ALA A 264 19.36 -15.63 13.02
N GLU A 265 20.49 -16.12 12.50
CA GLU A 265 20.99 -17.46 12.72
C GLU A 265 21.24 -17.74 14.22
N LYS A 266 21.92 -16.82 14.92
CA LYS A 266 22.18 -16.93 16.36
C LYS A 266 20.91 -16.99 17.20
N GLN A 267 19.83 -16.35 16.76
CA GLN A 267 18.53 -16.39 17.43
C GLN A 267 17.64 -17.55 16.95
N GLY A 268 18.10 -18.38 16.01
CA GLY A 268 17.36 -19.50 15.48
C GLY A 268 16.14 -19.07 14.63
N LEU A 269 16.20 -17.89 14.00
CA LEU A 269 15.16 -17.37 13.13
C LEU A 269 15.43 -17.82 11.69
N GLU A 270 14.41 -18.34 11.04
CA GLU A 270 14.49 -18.77 9.63
C GLU A 270 14.17 -17.57 8.72
N PRO A 271 15.08 -17.19 7.82
CA PRO A 271 14.82 -16.14 6.86
C PRO A 271 13.72 -16.50 5.87
N LEU A 272 12.86 -15.55 5.57
CA LEU A 272 11.84 -15.65 4.52
C LEU A 272 12.40 -15.24 3.15
N GLY A 273 13.48 -14.49 3.14
CA GLY A 273 14.16 -13.97 1.95
C GLY A 273 15.36 -13.09 2.30
#